data_77dce8d0bfc21e4209fe37d98018bc60
#
_entry.id   77dce8d0bfc21e4209fe37d98018bc60
#
_cell.length_a   1.000
_cell.length_b   1.000
_cell.length_c   1.000
_cell.angle_alpha   90.00
_cell.angle_beta   90.00
_cell.angle_gamma   90.00
#
_symmetry.space_group_name_H-M   'P 1'
#
loop_
_entity.id
_entity.type
_entity.pdbx_description
1 polymer ?
#
loop_
_entity_poly.entity_id
_entity_poly.type
_entity_poly.pdbx_seq_one_letter_code
_entity_poly.pdbx_strand_id
1 'polypeptide(L)'
;MKHGFIILIIALLVNCGIAIGQTTPETALKAYMENGDMSFEWKVIDSTQVADVKGYRLHLVSQTWRNIPWNHELVVMIPTKLKHREALLHLTGGSENETTGDIKYHNWDDETIQTMGRIAHNCKAVTAILWQVPRQPLYGGMYEDVLVSYTYHQFQKTYDYTWPLLFPMAKSAVRAMDAITQLAKSRNARKAVNRFVINGVSKRGWTTWMAAATEDPRIVAIAPMVIDILNMPVNIEYQKHMYGNYSYEIRDYVNLGLTETVNRKEGLDLVKMVDPYSYREKITMPKMLFMETND
;
A
#
# COMPACT_ATOMS: atom_id res chain seq x y z
N MET A 1 -37.49 -65.94 -19.28
CA MET A 1 -37.63 -64.88 -18.24
C MET A 1 -36.27 -64.28 -17.97
N LYS A 2 -36.05 -63.08 -18.50
CA LYS A 2 -34.76 -62.36 -18.32
C LYS A 2 -35.04 -61.21 -17.34
N HIS A 3 -34.45 -61.27 -16.17
CA HIS A 3 -34.55 -60.23 -15.15
C HIS A 3 -33.45 -59.17 -15.43
N GLY A 4 -33.84 -57.98 -15.84
CA GLY A 4 -32.94 -56.82 -15.96
C GLY A 4 -32.75 -56.16 -14.60
N PHE A 5 -31.50 -56.10 -14.14
CA PHE A 5 -31.10 -55.32 -12.96
C PHE A 5 -30.89 -53.88 -13.37
N ILE A 6 -31.73 -52.97 -12.87
CA ILE A 6 -31.54 -51.55 -13.01
C ILE A 6 -30.67 -51.07 -11.86
N ILE A 7 -29.42 -50.68 -12.13
CA ILE A 7 -28.52 -50.05 -11.15
C ILE A 7 -28.81 -48.53 -11.17
N LEU A 8 -29.40 -48.07 -10.08
CA LEU A 8 -29.63 -46.64 -9.83
C LEU A 8 -28.35 -46.02 -9.24
N ILE A 9 -27.57 -45.30 -10.06
CA ILE A 9 -26.44 -44.54 -9.61
C ILE A 9 -26.96 -43.21 -9.07
N ILE A 10 -27.01 -43.05 -7.73
CA ILE A 10 -27.26 -41.79 -7.05
C ILE A 10 -25.91 -41.02 -7.01
N ALA A 11 -25.76 -40.03 -7.89
CA ALA A 11 -24.65 -39.10 -7.85
C ALA A 11 -24.86 -38.14 -6.67
N LEU A 12 -24.13 -38.35 -5.60
CA LEU A 12 -24.01 -37.41 -4.47
C LEU A 12 -23.17 -36.22 -4.95
N LEU A 13 -23.83 -35.13 -5.36
CA LEU A 13 -23.18 -33.82 -5.55
C LEU A 13 -22.82 -33.27 -4.15
N VAL A 14 -21.60 -33.51 -3.73
CA VAL A 14 -21.03 -32.81 -2.59
C VAL A 14 -20.84 -31.36 -2.99
N ASN A 15 -21.79 -30.50 -2.66
CA ASN A 15 -21.60 -29.08 -2.71
C ASN A 15 -20.57 -28.71 -1.64
N CYS A 16 -19.31 -28.67 -2.02
CA CYS A 16 -18.26 -28.05 -1.20
C CYS A 16 -18.46 -26.53 -1.28
N GLY A 17 -19.44 -26.03 -0.55
CA GLY A 17 -19.58 -24.60 -0.32
C GLY A 17 -18.33 -24.11 0.38
N ILE A 18 -17.48 -23.36 -0.31
CA ILE A 18 -16.42 -22.57 0.32
C ILE A 18 -17.15 -21.64 1.28
N ALA A 19 -17.11 -21.94 2.57
CA ALA A 19 -17.57 -21.02 3.58
C ALA A 19 -16.64 -19.78 3.50
N ILE A 20 -17.10 -18.76 2.80
CA ILE A 20 -16.46 -17.43 2.84
C ILE A 20 -16.66 -16.98 4.28
N GLY A 21 -15.61 -17.13 5.10
CA GLY A 21 -15.63 -16.68 6.48
C GLY A 21 -15.99 -15.20 6.52
N GLN A 22 -16.86 -14.82 7.46
CA GLN A 22 -17.24 -13.42 7.63
C GLN A 22 -15.98 -12.57 7.85
N THR A 23 -15.82 -11.49 7.08
CA THR A 23 -14.71 -10.55 7.26
C THR A 23 -14.76 -9.95 8.67
N THR A 24 -13.64 -9.99 9.37
CA THR A 24 -13.46 -9.37 10.70
C THR A 24 -12.37 -8.28 10.61
N PRO A 25 -12.22 -7.41 11.60
CA PRO A 25 -11.14 -6.43 11.62
C PRO A 25 -9.75 -7.05 11.38
N GLU A 26 -9.49 -8.21 11.97
CA GLU A 26 -8.20 -8.92 11.87
C GLU A 26 -7.95 -9.54 10.49
N THR A 27 -9.00 -9.82 9.74
CA THR A 27 -8.92 -10.43 8.40
C THR A 27 -9.15 -9.43 7.26
N ALA A 28 -9.57 -8.20 7.60
CA ALA A 28 -10.01 -7.19 6.63
C ALA A 28 -8.92 -6.81 5.61
N LEU A 29 -7.68 -6.60 6.04
CA LEU A 29 -6.57 -6.29 5.13
C LEU A 29 -6.36 -7.43 4.13
N LYS A 30 -6.31 -8.67 4.59
CA LYS A 30 -6.16 -9.85 3.72
C LYS A 30 -7.32 -9.97 2.74
N ALA A 31 -8.55 -9.86 3.23
CA ALA A 31 -9.75 -9.90 2.38
C ALA A 31 -9.74 -8.79 1.32
N TYR A 32 -9.25 -7.59 1.67
CA TYR A 32 -9.10 -6.50 0.73
C TYR A 32 -8.04 -6.79 -0.34
N MET A 33 -6.91 -7.36 0.03
CA MET A 33 -5.86 -7.73 -0.93
C MET A 33 -6.34 -8.79 -1.93
N GLU A 34 -7.20 -9.72 -1.48
CA GLU A 34 -7.75 -10.85 -2.25
C GLU A 34 -9.15 -10.55 -2.85
N ASN A 35 -9.56 -9.29 -2.96
CA ASN A 35 -10.92 -8.88 -3.34
C ASN A 35 -11.32 -9.15 -4.81
N GLY A 36 -10.47 -9.81 -5.59
CA GLY A 36 -10.77 -10.17 -6.98
C GLY A 36 -10.71 -9.02 -7.99
N ASP A 37 -10.21 -7.84 -7.59
CA ASP A 37 -10.04 -6.73 -8.52
C ASP A 37 -9.03 -7.05 -9.62
N MET A 38 -9.45 -6.90 -10.86
CA MET A 38 -8.71 -7.24 -12.08
C MET A 38 -8.25 -6.01 -12.87
N SER A 39 -8.35 -4.80 -12.31
CA SER A 39 -8.05 -3.55 -13.03
C SER A 39 -6.55 -3.24 -13.12
N PHE A 40 -5.69 -4.07 -12.51
CA PHE A 40 -4.25 -3.89 -12.57
C PHE A 40 -3.73 -3.90 -14.01
N GLU A 41 -3.14 -2.77 -14.41
CA GLU A 41 -2.46 -2.63 -15.70
C GLU A 41 -1.33 -1.62 -15.63
N TRP A 42 -0.38 -1.69 -16.54
CA TRP A 42 0.67 -0.70 -16.67
C TRP A 42 1.16 -0.56 -18.10
N LYS A 43 1.66 0.63 -18.43
CA LYS A 43 2.28 0.91 -19.72
C LYS A 43 3.48 1.84 -19.55
N VAL A 44 4.51 1.65 -20.36
CA VAL A 44 5.63 2.59 -20.43
C VAL A 44 5.20 3.83 -21.18
N ILE A 45 5.36 5.00 -20.58
CA ILE A 45 5.03 6.30 -21.16
C ILE A 45 6.22 6.86 -21.90
N ASP A 46 7.37 6.88 -21.24
CA ASP A 46 8.64 7.29 -21.81
C ASP A 46 9.83 6.66 -21.08
N SER A 47 11.04 7.00 -21.51
CA SER A 47 12.26 6.51 -20.87
C SER A 47 13.41 7.49 -21.07
N THR A 48 14.37 7.45 -20.15
CA THR A 48 15.61 8.22 -20.22
C THR A 48 16.83 7.33 -20.00
N GLN A 49 18.01 7.84 -20.33
CA GLN A 49 19.28 7.21 -20.04
C GLN A 49 20.20 8.24 -19.41
N VAL A 50 20.64 7.98 -18.19
CA VAL A 50 21.62 8.82 -17.49
C VAL A 50 22.77 7.91 -17.04
N ALA A 51 23.95 8.15 -17.62
CA ALA A 51 25.14 7.31 -17.41
C ALA A 51 24.82 5.81 -17.67
N ASP A 52 25.05 4.95 -16.68
CA ASP A 52 24.78 3.51 -16.76
C ASP A 52 23.40 3.11 -16.19
N VAL A 53 22.48 4.06 -15.98
CA VAL A 53 21.14 3.81 -15.47
C VAL A 53 20.10 4.14 -16.54
N LYS A 54 19.24 3.16 -16.85
CA LYS A 54 18.07 3.35 -17.71
C LYS A 54 16.84 3.61 -16.84
N GLY A 55 16.22 4.78 -17.02
CA GLY A 55 14.96 5.16 -16.39
C GLY A 55 13.77 4.84 -17.28
N TYR A 56 12.72 4.28 -16.70
CA TYR A 56 11.42 4.04 -17.34
C TYR A 56 10.33 4.71 -16.52
N ARG A 57 9.49 5.49 -17.17
CA ARG A 57 8.27 6.05 -16.58
C ARG A 57 7.08 5.22 -17.03
N LEU A 58 6.30 4.77 -16.07
CA LEU A 58 5.10 3.97 -16.30
C LEU A 58 3.87 4.73 -15.82
N HIS A 59 2.80 4.62 -16.57
CA HIS A 59 1.45 4.78 -16.04
C HIS A 59 1.01 3.44 -15.45
N LEU A 60 0.65 3.43 -14.20
CA LEU A 60 0.20 2.25 -13.47
C LEU A 60 -1.22 2.46 -12.97
N VAL A 61 -2.15 1.57 -13.32
CA VAL A 61 -3.42 1.41 -12.60
C VAL A 61 -3.24 0.28 -11.60
N SER A 62 -3.23 0.60 -10.32
CA SER A 62 -2.97 -0.41 -9.29
C SER A 62 -4.20 -1.24 -8.95
N GLN A 63 -5.37 -0.62 -8.98
CA GLN A 63 -6.66 -1.20 -8.60
C GLN A 63 -7.81 -0.25 -8.92
N THR A 64 -9.03 -0.76 -8.78
CA THR A 64 -10.24 0.07 -8.64
C THR A 64 -10.75 -0.01 -7.20
N TRP A 65 -10.79 1.13 -6.52
CA TRP A 65 -11.31 1.26 -5.17
C TRP A 65 -12.58 2.11 -5.17
N ARG A 66 -13.69 1.57 -4.69
CA ARG A 66 -14.99 2.28 -4.64
C ARG A 66 -15.38 2.91 -5.98
N ASN A 67 -15.23 2.14 -7.06
CA ASN A 67 -15.45 2.57 -8.45
C ASN A 67 -14.50 3.66 -8.95
N ILE A 68 -13.39 3.91 -8.25
CA ILE A 68 -12.40 4.92 -8.62
C ILE A 68 -11.13 4.18 -9.04
N PRO A 69 -10.66 4.28 -10.30
CA PRO A 69 -9.36 3.77 -10.70
C PRO A 69 -8.24 4.50 -9.98
N TRP A 70 -7.25 3.77 -9.48
CA TRP A 70 -6.07 4.32 -8.81
C TRP A 70 -4.91 4.38 -9.78
N ASN A 71 -4.70 5.58 -10.34
CA ASN A 71 -3.63 5.86 -11.27
C ASN A 71 -2.38 6.32 -10.52
N HIS A 72 -1.22 5.92 -11.04
CA HIS A 72 0.07 6.26 -10.44
C HIS A 72 1.09 6.56 -11.53
N GLU A 73 1.99 7.48 -11.24
CA GLU A 73 3.29 7.52 -11.88
C GLU A 73 4.21 6.53 -11.15
N LEU A 74 4.79 5.60 -11.91
CA LEU A 74 5.82 4.70 -11.41
C LEU A 74 7.09 4.91 -12.23
N VAL A 75 8.14 5.44 -11.63
CA VAL A 75 9.46 5.55 -12.26
C VAL A 75 10.36 4.41 -11.77
N VAL A 76 10.97 3.69 -12.71
CA VAL A 76 11.84 2.55 -12.41
C VAL A 76 13.22 2.79 -13.01
N MET A 77 14.26 2.76 -12.18
CA MET A 77 15.65 3.00 -12.54
C MET A 77 16.43 1.69 -12.53
N ILE A 78 16.89 1.24 -13.69
CA ILE A 78 17.57 -0.04 -13.87
C ILE A 78 19.04 0.21 -14.27
N PRO A 79 20.02 -0.12 -13.42
CA PRO A 79 21.42 0.02 -13.76
C PRO A 79 21.85 -1.09 -14.74
N THR A 80 22.74 -0.75 -15.68
CA THR A 80 23.30 -1.71 -16.67
C THR A 80 23.98 -2.90 -15.98
N LYS A 81 24.66 -2.64 -14.87
CA LYS A 81 25.32 -3.67 -14.05
C LYS A 81 24.48 -3.96 -12.81
N LEU A 82 23.49 -4.81 -12.93
CA LEU A 82 22.66 -5.24 -11.82
C LEU A 82 23.37 -6.30 -10.97
N LYS A 83 23.60 -6.00 -9.67
CA LYS A 83 24.23 -6.91 -8.71
C LYS A 83 23.23 -7.59 -7.77
N HIS A 84 22.12 -6.93 -7.46
CA HIS A 84 21.15 -7.36 -6.47
C HIS A 84 19.84 -7.81 -7.11
N ARG A 85 19.10 -8.69 -6.43
CA ARG A 85 17.74 -9.10 -6.79
C ARG A 85 16.70 -8.23 -6.09
N GLU A 86 17.15 -7.55 -5.06
CA GLU A 86 16.37 -6.62 -4.27
C GLU A 86 16.25 -5.29 -5.03
N ALA A 87 15.04 -4.73 -5.02
CA ALA A 87 14.77 -3.38 -5.48
C ALA A 87 14.35 -2.50 -4.31
N LEU A 88 14.73 -1.23 -4.32
CA LEU A 88 14.19 -0.22 -3.42
C LEU A 88 12.94 0.39 -4.04
N LEU A 89 11.80 0.31 -3.36
CA LEU A 89 10.55 0.97 -3.74
C LEU A 89 10.26 2.11 -2.75
N HIS A 90 10.35 3.34 -3.23
CA HIS A 90 10.00 4.55 -2.50
C HIS A 90 8.55 4.94 -2.77
N LEU A 91 7.76 5.03 -1.71
CA LEU A 91 6.37 5.48 -1.77
C LEU A 91 6.31 6.98 -1.48
N THR A 92 5.62 7.74 -2.31
CA THR A 92 5.49 9.18 -2.13
C THR A 92 4.10 9.69 -2.49
N GLY A 93 3.81 10.92 -2.10
CA GLY A 93 2.56 11.60 -2.39
C GLY A 93 2.41 11.93 -3.87
N GLY A 94 1.55 12.84 -4.14
CA GLY A 94 1.21 13.32 -5.47
C GLY A 94 -0.27 13.60 -5.56
N SER A 95 -0.66 14.18 -6.66
CA SER A 95 -2.07 14.49 -6.95
C SER A 95 -2.39 14.18 -8.39
N GLU A 96 -3.69 14.07 -8.67
CA GLU A 96 -4.23 13.98 -10.02
C GLU A 96 -5.38 14.97 -10.17
N ASN A 97 -5.85 15.14 -11.39
CA ASN A 97 -7.08 15.88 -11.61
C ASN A 97 -8.25 15.07 -11.05
N GLU A 98 -8.99 15.64 -10.09
CA GLU A 98 -10.10 14.96 -9.41
C GLU A 98 -11.19 14.48 -10.38
N THR A 99 -11.45 15.30 -11.43
CA THR A 99 -12.52 15.03 -12.39
C THR A 99 -12.11 14.01 -13.46
N THR A 100 -10.90 14.15 -14.01
CA THR A 100 -10.45 13.32 -15.14
C THR A 100 -9.57 12.14 -14.70
N GLY A 101 -8.98 12.20 -13.50
CA GLY A 101 -7.99 11.22 -13.04
C GLY A 101 -6.62 11.35 -13.73
N ASP A 102 -6.40 12.44 -14.48
CA ASP A 102 -5.15 12.64 -15.18
C ASP A 102 -4.01 12.96 -14.21
N ILE A 103 -2.87 12.34 -14.46
CA ILE A 103 -1.64 12.54 -13.69
C ILE A 103 -0.75 13.54 -14.43
N LYS A 104 -0.21 14.51 -13.68
CA LYS A 104 0.90 15.33 -14.16
C LYS A 104 2.20 14.62 -13.82
N TYR A 105 2.86 14.06 -14.82
CA TYR A 105 4.15 13.38 -14.65
C TYR A 105 5.26 14.35 -14.28
N HIS A 106 6.18 13.90 -13.39
CA HIS A 106 7.35 14.67 -12.99
C HIS A 106 8.37 14.74 -14.11
N ASN A 107 9.14 15.83 -14.18
CA ASN A 107 10.26 15.90 -15.11
C ASN A 107 11.39 14.94 -14.70
N TRP A 108 12.23 14.55 -15.67
CA TRP A 108 13.37 13.66 -15.37
C TRP A 108 14.45 14.30 -14.47
N ASP A 109 14.47 15.62 -14.35
CA ASP A 109 15.35 16.40 -13.47
C ASP A 109 14.78 16.58 -12.04
N ASP A 110 13.61 16.00 -11.75
CA ASP A 110 13.06 15.95 -10.39
C ASP A 110 14.07 15.38 -9.39
N GLU A 111 14.21 16.02 -8.24
CA GLU A 111 15.24 15.70 -7.24
C GLU A 111 15.11 14.26 -6.72
N THR A 112 13.89 13.77 -6.52
CA THR A 112 13.64 12.40 -6.07
C THR A 112 14.07 11.40 -7.13
N ILE A 113 13.73 11.65 -8.40
CA ILE A 113 14.14 10.81 -9.53
C ILE A 113 15.65 10.76 -9.64
N GLN A 114 16.32 11.92 -9.56
CA GLN A 114 17.77 12.01 -9.61
C GLN A 114 18.44 11.29 -8.44
N THR A 115 17.89 11.42 -7.26
CA THR A 115 18.40 10.73 -6.06
C THR A 115 18.27 9.22 -6.19
N MET A 116 17.10 8.73 -6.62
CA MET A 116 16.90 7.29 -6.83
C MET A 116 17.77 6.75 -7.98
N GLY A 117 18.03 7.54 -9.02
CA GLY A 117 19.00 7.22 -10.05
C GLY A 117 20.42 7.08 -9.52
N ARG A 118 20.88 7.99 -8.65
CA ARG A 118 22.19 7.89 -7.97
C ARG A 118 22.28 6.65 -7.07
N ILE A 119 21.21 6.32 -6.34
CA ILE A 119 21.17 5.11 -5.51
C ILE A 119 21.25 3.87 -6.41
N ALA A 120 20.50 3.81 -7.51
CA ALA A 120 20.56 2.70 -8.47
C ALA A 120 21.98 2.52 -9.03
N HIS A 121 22.64 3.61 -9.43
CA HIS A 121 24.01 3.61 -9.92
C HIS A 121 24.99 3.07 -8.87
N ASN A 122 24.97 3.61 -7.66
CA ASN A 122 25.94 3.28 -6.61
C ASN A 122 25.74 1.87 -6.05
N CYS A 123 24.50 1.50 -5.76
CA CYS A 123 24.16 0.19 -5.19
C CYS A 123 24.12 -0.93 -6.22
N LYS A 124 24.09 -0.62 -7.53
CA LYS A 124 23.86 -1.61 -8.61
C LYS A 124 22.60 -2.44 -8.37
N ALA A 125 21.54 -1.79 -7.89
CA ALA A 125 20.22 -2.33 -7.61
C ALA A 125 19.15 -1.54 -8.36
N VAL A 126 18.02 -2.16 -8.64
CA VAL A 126 16.86 -1.42 -9.16
C VAL A 126 16.32 -0.52 -8.06
N THR A 127 15.97 0.71 -8.42
CA THR A 127 15.18 1.59 -7.56
C THR A 127 13.92 2.01 -8.27
N ALA A 128 12.86 2.28 -7.52
CA ALA A 128 11.60 2.74 -8.08
C ALA A 128 10.93 3.76 -7.16
N ILE A 129 10.13 4.63 -7.75
CA ILE A 129 9.34 5.63 -7.04
C ILE A 129 7.89 5.46 -7.47
N LEU A 130 6.99 5.32 -6.51
CA LEU A 130 5.55 5.28 -6.74
C LEU A 130 4.92 6.54 -6.18
N TRP A 131 4.41 7.40 -7.07
CA TRP A 131 3.63 8.59 -6.70
C TRP A 131 2.14 8.28 -6.55
N GLN A 132 1.36 9.27 -6.13
CA GLN A 132 -0.08 9.23 -5.86
C GLN A 132 -0.46 8.15 -4.82
N VAL A 133 0.32 8.07 -3.74
CA VAL A 133 0.00 7.23 -2.58
C VAL A 133 -0.35 8.12 -1.38
N PRO A 134 -1.65 8.38 -1.13
CA PRO A 134 -2.84 7.87 -1.82
C PRO A 134 -3.13 8.59 -3.14
N ARG A 135 -4.06 8.03 -3.92
CA ARG A 135 -4.79 8.77 -4.96
C ARG A 135 -5.56 9.91 -4.30
N GLN A 136 -5.30 11.13 -4.75
CA GLN A 136 -5.91 12.35 -4.21
C GLN A 136 -5.88 13.49 -5.24
N PRO A 137 -6.80 14.48 -5.18
CA PRO A 137 -7.88 14.61 -4.18
C PRO A 137 -9.03 13.63 -4.42
N LEU A 138 -9.85 13.41 -3.38
CA LEU A 138 -11.08 12.63 -3.46
C LEU A 138 -12.20 13.32 -2.65
N TYR A 139 -13.44 12.94 -2.93
CA TYR A 139 -14.63 13.33 -2.15
C TYR A 139 -14.76 14.85 -1.96
N GLY A 140 -14.59 15.61 -3.03
CA GLY A 140 -14.72 17.07 -3.00
C GLY A 140 -13.46 17.78 -2.54
N GLY A 141 -12.29 17.31 -2.96
CA GLY A 141 -11.02 17.99 -2.76
C GLY A 141 -10.27 17.60 -1.49
N MET A 142 -10.57 16.44 -0.87
CA MET A 142 -9.85 16.00 0.33
C MET A 142 -8.47 15.44 -0.02
N TYR A 143 -7.48 15.84 0.79
CA TYR A 143 -6.07 15.42 0.69
C TYR A 143 -5.57 14.88 2.03
N GLU A 144 -4.52 14.05 1.98
CA GLU A 144 -3.67 13.66 3.11
C GLU A 144 -4.49 13.20 4.33
N ASP A 145 -4.25 13.78 5.52
CA ASP A 145 -4.90 13.37 6.77
C ASP A 145 -6.40 13.61 6.77
N VAL A 146 -6.87 14.67 6.09
CA VAL A 146 -8.30 14.91 5.91
C VAL A 146 -8.97 13.74 5.17
N LEU A 147 -8.31 13.20 4.14
CA LEU A 147 -8.83 12.06 3.38
C LEU A 147 -8.74 10.75 4.19
N VAL A 148 -7.62 10.50 4.87
CA VAL A 148 -7.44 9.31 5.73
C VAL A 148 -8.48 9.30 6.83
N SER A 149 -8.58 10.38 7.61
CA SER A 149 -9.52 10.51 8.73
C SER A 149 -10.98 10.40 8.28
N TYR A 150 -11.33 10.99 7.13
CA TYR A 150 -12.65 10.83 6.52
C TYR A 150 -12.98 9.36 6.26
N THR A 151 -12.06 8.59 5.69
CA THR A 151 -12.31 7.17 5.38
C THR A 151 -12.45 6.32 6.64
N TYR A 152 -11.73 6.66 7.71
CA TYR A 152 -11.86 6.01 9.02
C TYR A 152 -13.22 6.30 9.67
N HIS A 153 -13.65 7.55 9.59
CA HIS A 153 -14.96 7.95 10.05
C HIS A 153 -16.09 7.25 9.26
N GLN A 154 -15.93 7.08 7.93
CA GLN A 154 -16.88 6.31 7.14
C GLN A 154 -16.92 4.82 7.56
N PHE A 155 -15.78 4.21 7.85
CA PHE A 155 -15.74 2.86 8.39
C PHE A 155 -16.53 2.78 9.72
N GLN A 156 -16.27 3.68 10.67
CA GLN A 156 -16.97 3.68 11.96
C GLN A 156 -18.49 3.85 11.82
N LYS A 157 -18.95 4.58 10.79
CA LYS A 157 -20.38 4.76 10.51
C LYS A 157 -21.05 3.56 9.85
N THR A 158 -20.33 2.86 8.97
CA THR A 158 -20.93 1.86 8.06
C THR A 158 -20.51 0.44 8.36
N TYR A 159 -19.41 0.24 9.10
CA TYR A 159 -18.73 -1.05 9.27
C TYR A 159 -18.37 -1.75 7.94
N ASP A 160 -18.26 -0.96 6.85
CA ASP A 160 -17.72 -1.45 5.59
C ASP A 160 -16.19 -1.48 5.67
N TYR A 161 -15.63 -2.67 5.79
CA TYR A 161 -14.21 -2.95 5.94
C TYR A 161 -13.34 -2.51 4.73
N THR A 162 -13.95 -2.08 3.63
CA THR A 162 -13.23 -1.58 2.46
C THR A 162 -12.93 -0.09 2.52
N TRP A 163 -13.42 0.63 3.54
CA TRP A 163 -13.23 2.06 3.68
C TRP A 163 -11.79 2.48 4.01
N PRO A 164 -11.06 1.83 4.95
CA PRO A 164 -9.77 2.37 5.39
C PRO A 164 -8.80 2.59 4.23
N LEU A 165 -8.43 3.86 4.01
CA LEU A 165 -7.61 4.30 2.87
C LEU A 165 -6.24 3.62 2.82
N LEU A 166 -5.70 3.21 3.95
CA LEU A 166 -4.43 2.48 4.01
C LEU A 166 -4.45 1.13 3.29
N PHE A 167 -5.63 0.53 3.09
CA PHE A 167 -5.73 -0.72 2.35
C PHE A 167 -5.43 -0.55 0.87
N PRO A 168 -6.11 0.38 0.14
CA PRO A 168 -5.72 0.65 -1.24
C PRO A 168 -4.31 1.23 -1.36
N MET A 169 -3.81 2.00 -0.38
CA MET A 169 -2.43 2.48 -0.38
C MET A 169 -1.43 1.30 -0.29
N ALA A 170 -1.65 0.32 0.60
CA ALA A 170 -0.81 -0.88 0.70
C ALA A 170 -0.90 -1.73 -0.58
N LYS A 171 -2.10 -1.91 -1.14
CA LYS A 171 -2.29 -2.64 -2.40
C LYS A 171 -1.57 -1.98 -3.57
N SER A 172 -1.50 -0.64 -3.61
CA SER A 172 -0.74 0.09 -4.64
C SER A 172 0.75 -0.25 -4.58
N ALA A 173 1.34 -0.36 -3.38
CA ALA A 173 2.72 -0.77 -3.22
C ALA A 173 2.96 -2.21 -3.73
N VAL A 174 2.08 -3.15 -3.42
CA VAL A 174 2.16 -4.54 -3.91
C VAL A 174 2.03 -4.60 -5.44
N ARG A 175 1.10 -3.84 -6.03
CA ARG A 175 0.94 -3.76 -7.48
C ARG A 175 2.11 -3.08 -8.18
N ALA A 176 2.76 -2.10 -7.54
CA ALA A 176 4.01 -1.54 -8.05
C ALA A 176 5.12 -2.60 -8.10
N MET A 177 5.22 -3.47 -7.09
CA MET A 177 6.17 -4.61 -7.12
C MET A 177 5.88 -5.56 -8.29
N ASP A 178 4.61 -5.82 -8.62
CA ASP A 178 4.22 -6.62 -9.79
C ASP A 178 4.72 -5.98 -11.09
N ALA A 179 4.46 -4.67 -11.27
CA ALA A 179 4.88 -3.92 -12.45
C ALA A 179 6.40 -3.87 -12.60
N ILE A 180 7.13 -3.60 -11.52
CA ILE A 180 8.61 -3.57 -11.50
C ILE A 180 9.18 -4.93 -11.90
N THR A 181 8.65 -6.02 -11.34
CA THR A 181 9.08 -7.39 -11.65
C THR A 181 8.84 -7.72 -13.12
N GLN A 182 7.67 -7.39 -13.65
CA GLN A 182 7.32 -7.62 -15.07
C GLN A 182 8.15 -6.76 -16.01
N LEU A 183 8.36 -5.47 -15.69
CA LEU A 183 9.21 -4.58 -16.47
C LEU A 183 10.66 -5.10 -16.52
N ALA A 184 11.27 -5.40 -15.39
CA ALA A 184 12.63 -5.89 -15.30
C ALA A 184 12.80 -7.18 -16.13
N LYS A 185 11.84 -8.10 -16.07
CA LYS A 185 11.82 -9.32 -16.90
C LYS A 185 11.73 -8.98 -18.40
N SER A 186 10.86 -8.06 -18.81
CA SER A 186 10.69 -7.65 -20.21
C SER A 186 11.92 -6.94 -20.80
N ARG A 187 12.76 -6.38 -19.95
CA ARG A 187 14.02 -5.68 -20.33
C ARG A 187 15.25 -6.58 -20.20
N ASN A 188 15.06 -7.90 -20.10
CA ASN A 188 16.13 -8.89 -19.99
C ASN A 188 17.14 -8.57 -18.86
N ALA A 189 16.63 -8.05 -17.74
CA ALA A 189 17.46 -7.86 -16.56
C ALA A 189 18.15 -9.18 -16.22
N ARG A 190 19.47 -9.17 -16.09
CA ARG A 190 20.29 -10.39 -15.89
C ARG A 190 19.96 -11.12 -14.59
N LYS A 191 19.30 -10.44 -13.64
CA LYS A 191 18.82 -11.02 -12.38
C LYS A 191 17.32 -10.80 -12.26
N ALA A 192 16.61 -11.78 -11.77
CA ALA A 192 15.20 -11.62 -11.44
C ALA A 192 15.06 -10.59 -10.31
N VAL A 193 14.29 -9.53 -10.54
CA VAL A 193 13.95 -8.52 -9.54
C VAL A 193 12.61 -8.91 -8.95
N ASN A 194 12.62 -9.52 -7.78
CA ASN A 194 11.44 -10.07 -7.13
C ASN A 194 11.52 -10.02 -5.59
N ARG A 195 12.38 -9.17 -5.06
CA ARG A 195 12.52 -8.88 -3.63
C ARG A 195 12.58 -7.38 -3.45
N PHE A 196 11.94 -6.86 -2.43
CA PHE A 196 11.75 -5.42 -2.28
C PHE A 196 12.08 -4.94 -0.87
N VAL A 197 12.78 -3.82 -0.82
CA VAL A 197 12.86 -2.96 0.35
C VAL A 197 11.90 -1.81 0.10
N ILE A 198 10.96 -1.57 1.01
CA ILE A 198 9.95 -0.51 0.84
C ILE A 198 10.22 0.58 1.86
N ASN A 199 10.12 1.84 1.43
CA ASN A 199 10.18 2.99 2.31
C ASN A 199 9.19 4.08 1.91
N GLY A 200 8.92 4.99 2.82
CA GLY A 200 8.07 6.15 2.60
C GLY A 200 8.01 7.02 3.85
N VAL A 201 7.62 8.28 3.69
CA VAL A 201 7.59 9.29 4.75
C VAL A 201 6.14 9.55 5.19
N SER A 202 5.92 9.75 6.49
CA SER A 202 4.62 10.11 7.08
C SER A 202 3.54 9.06 6.71
N LYS A 203 2.41 9.43 6.11
CA LYS A 203 1.37 8.49 5.63
C LYS A 203 1.92 7.37 4.73
N ARG A 204 3.01 7.61 4.01
CA ARG A 204 3.68 6.57 3.18
C ARG A 204 4.59 5.68 4.03
N GLY A 205 5.09 6.19 5.16
CA GLY A 205 5.68 5.37 6.23
C GLY A 205 4.64 4.43 6.84
N TRP A 206 3.44 4.93 7.10
CA TRP A 206 2.30 4.11 7.52
C TRP A 206 1.93 3.07 6.45
N THR A 207 1.87 3.48 5.18
CA THR A 207 1.67 2.55 4.06
C THR A 207 2.77 1.50 3.98
N THR A 208 4.01 1.87 4.26
CA THR A 208 5.15 0.94 4.30
C THR A 208 4.95 -0.16 5.36
N TRP A 209 4.48 0.21 6.55
CA TRP A 209 4.09 -0.74 7.58
C TRP A 209 2.94 -1.65 7.12
N MET A 210 1.89 -1.06 6.54
CA MET A 210 0.71 -1.81 6.08
C MET A 210 1.02 -2.72 4.89
N ALA A 211 1.93 -2.32 4.00
CA ALA A 211 2.41 -3.20 2.93
C ALA A 211 3.12 -4.44 3.52
N ALA A 212 3.95 -4.26 4.55
CA ALA A 212 4.56 -5.39 5.26
C ALA A 212 3.52 -6.29 5.95
N ALA A 213 2.44 -5.70 6.49
CA ALA A 213 1.34 -6.42 7.12
C ALA A 213 0.52 -7.29 6.14
N THR A 214 0.68 -7.10 4.82
CA THR A 214 0.07 -7.99 3.81
C THR A 214 0.70 -9.37 3.76
N GLU A 215 1.84 -9.58 4.43
CA GLU A 215 2.63 -10.81 4.42
C GLU A 215 3.11 -11.23 3.02
N ASP A 216 3.24 -10.29 2.07
CA ASP A 216 3.82 -10.58 0.75
C ASP A 216 5.30 -10.99 0.92
N PRO A 217 5.67 -12.24 0.54
CA PRO A 217 7.01 -12.77 0.80
C PRO A 217 8.12 -12.05 0.01
N ARG A 218 7.76 -11.22 -0.94
CA ARG A 218 8.71 -10.40 -1.70
C ARG A 218 9.21 -9.20 -0.91
N ILE A 219 8.50 -8.77 0.15
CA ILE A 219 8.93 -7.67 1.02
C ILE A 219 9.96 -8.21 2.01
N VAL A 220 11.22 -7.88 1.80
CA VAL A 220 12.32 -8.45 2.57
C VAL A 220 12.91 -7.51 3.62
N ALA A 221 12.60 -6.23 3.55
CA ALA A 221 12.89 -5.23 4.57
C ALA A 221 11.99 -4.01 4.38
N ILE A 222 11.83 -3.22 5.41
CA ILE A 222 11.09 -1.95 5.36
C ILE A 222 11.87 -0.83 6.06
N ALA A 223 11.64 0.41 5.60
CA ALA A 223 12.18 1.60 6.23
C ALA A 223 11.08 2.69 6.32
N PRO A 224 10.11 2.55 7.23
CA PRO A 224 9.13 3.60 7.49
C PRO A 224 9.80 4.81 8.13
N MET A 225 9.41 6.00 7.67
CA MET A 225 10.04 7.26 8.07
C MET A 225 8.99 8.22 8.62
N VAL A 226 9.33 8.91 9.70
CA VAL A 226 8.57 10.02 10.27
C VAL A 226 7.09 9.64 10.44
N ILE A 227 6.85 8.58 11.20
CA ILE A 227 5.50 8.09 11.54
C ILE A 227 5.53 7.31 12.85
N ASP A 228 5.17 7.95 13.94
CA ASP A 228 5.05 7.34 15.27
C ASP A 228 3.58 7.11 15.64
N ILE A 229 3.04 5.99 15.17
CA ILE A 229 1.64 5.62 15.37
C ILE A 229 1.45 4.24 16.00
N LEU A 230 2.52 3.56 16.36
CA LEU A 230 2.43 2.20 16.88
C LEU A 230 1.71 2.16 18.21
N ASN A 231 0.76 1.21 18.36
CA ASN A 231 -0.09 1.08 19.53
C ASN A 231 -0.91 2.35 19.79
N MET A 232 -1.68 2.74 18.77
CA MET A 232 -2.45 3.99 18.74
C MET A 232 -3.22 4.32 20.04
N PRO A 233 -3.94 3.39 20.69
CA PRO A 233 -4.66 3.73 21.92
C PRO A 233 -3.73 4.26 23.00
N VAL A 234 -2.56 3.64 23.17
CA VAL A 234 -1.57 4.06 24.16
C VAL A 234 -0.89 5.36 23.76
N ASN A 235 -0.54 5.50 22.48
CA ASN A 235 0.11 6.71 21.97
C ASN A 235 -0.78 7.95 22.12
N ILE A 236 -2.07 7.85 21.78
CA ILE A 236 -3.05 8.93 21.90
C ILE A 236 -3.23 9.35 23.36
N GLU A 237 -3.36 8.41 24.27
CA GLU A 237 -3.47 8.70 25.71
C GLU A 237 -2.18 9.33 26.26
N TYR A 238 -1.02 8.87 25.81
CA TYR A 238 0.28 9.42 26.19
C TYR A 238 0.43 10.87 25.72
N GLN A 239 0.05 11.21 24.48
CA GLN A 239 0.07 12.58 23.98
C GLN A 239 -0.79 13.49 24.87
N LYS A 240 -2.00 13.08 25.18
CA LYS A 240 -2.92 13.83 26.03
C LYS A 240 -2.38 14.04 27.45
N HIS A 241 -1.73 13.01 28.01
CA HIS A 241 -1.10 13.09 29.32
C HIS A 241 0.08 14.06 29.35
N MET A 242 0.96 14.00 28.32
CA MET A 242 2.21 14.77 28.27
C MET A 242 1.98 16.24 27.89
N TYR A 243 1.05 16.49 26.97
CA TYR A 243 0.84 17.83 26.41
C TYR A 243 -0.45 18.51 26.89
N GLY A 244 -1.26 17.82 27.69
CA GLY A 244 -2.58 18.31 28.10
C GLY A 244 -3.62 18.33 26.98
N ASN A 245 -3.23 17.98 25.76
CA ASN A 245 -4.07 17.93 24.57
C ASN A 245 -3.45 16.99 23.51
N TYR A 246 -4.15 16.80 22.41
CA TYR A 246 -3.63 16.07 21.26
C TYR A 246 -2.65 16.93 20.44
N SER A 247 -1.72 16.28 19.75
CA SER A 247 -0.86 16.96 18.79
C SER A 247 -1.68 17.66 17.69
N TYR A 248 -1.19 18.82 17.26
CA TYR A 248 -1.79 19.52 16.11
C TYR A 248 -1.76 18.67 14.83
N GLU A 249 -0.78 17.80 14.68
CA GLU A 249 -0.62 16.93 13.50
C GLU A 249 -1.77 15.92 13.35
N ILE A 250 -2.47 15.57 14.43
CA ILE A 250 -3.62 14.65 14.38
C ILE A 250 -4.98 15.37 14.44
N ARG A 251 -5.00 16.70 14.23
CA ARG A 251 -6.23 17.52 14.34
C ARG A 251 -7.38 17.04 13.45
N ASP A 252 -7.08 16.50 12.28
CA ASP A 252 -8.10 16.01 11.33
C ASP A 252 -8.84 14.79 11.88
N TYR A 253 -8.14 13.96 12.64
CA TYR A 253 -8.71 12.81 13.36
C TYR A 253 -9.50 13.26 14.59
N VAL A 254 -8.99 14.26 15.32
CA VAL A 254 -9.68 14.86 16.49
C VAL A 254 -10.99 15.51 16.06
N ASN A 255 -10.97 16.30 14.99
CA ASN A 255 -12.16 17.00 14.48
C ASN A 255 -13.30 16.05 14.07
N LEU A 256 -13.00 14.80 13.74
CA LEU A 256 -13.98 13.77 13.42
C LEU A 256 -14.32 12.85 14.61
N GLY A 257 -13.81 13.15 15.81
CA GLY A 257 -14.07 12.38 17.03
C GLY A 257 -13.44 10.99 17.04
N LEU A 258 -12.42 10.75 16.20
CA LEU A 258 -11.77 9.43 16.11
C LEU A 258 -10.92 9.12 17.34
N THR A 259 -10.33 10.14 17.96
CA THR A 259 -9.56 10.02 19.21
C THR A 259 -10.45 9.69 20.41
N GLU A 260 -11.68 10.19 20.46
CA GLU A 260 -12.65 9.90 21.52
C GLU A 260 -13.27 8.50 21.41
N THR A 261 -13.24 7.94 20.22
CA THR A 261 -13.79 6.60 19.95
C THR A 261 -12.73 5.51 19.99
N VAL A 262 -11.43 5.85 20.10
CA VAL A 262 -10.32 4.88 19.97
C VAL A 262 -10.44 3.68 20.92
N ASN A 263 -10.98 3.86 22.12
CA ASN A 263 -11.21 2.82 23.11
C ASN A 263 -12.64 2.23 23.07
N ARG A 264 -13.49 2.65 22.11
CA ARG A 264 -14.80 2.05 21.88
C ARG A 264 -14.70 0.93 20.86
N LYS A 265 -15.76 0.13 20.74
CA LYS A 265 -15.77 -1.02 19.82
C LYS A 265 -15.37 -0.63 18.38
N GLU A 266 -15.98 0.39 17.83
CA GLU A 266 -15.72 0.88 16.47
C GLU A 266 -14.29 1.41 16.27
N GLY A 267 -13.72 2.05 17.29
CA GLY A 267 -12.34 2.50 17.29
C GLY A 267 -11.35 1.35 17.44
N LEU A 268 -11.59 0.43 18.36
CA LEU A 268 -10.76 -0.76 18.54
C LEU A 268 -10.77 -1.66 17.29
N ASP A 269 -11.92 -1.79 16.63
CA ASP A 269 -12.01 -2.53 15.38
C ASP A 269 -11.20 -1.83 14.25
N LEU A 270 -11.24 -0.49 14.19
CA LEU A 270 -10.39 0.28 13.26
C LEU A 270 -8.89 0.10 13.59
N VAL A 271 -8.50 0.20 14.86
CA VAL A 271 -7.11 0.01 15.31
C VAL A 271 -6.58 -1.36 14.86
N LYS A 272 -7.36 -2.44 15.01
CA LYS A 272 -6.96 -3.77 14.54
C LYS A 272 -6.67 -3.81 13.04
N MET A 273 -7.30 -2.93 12.27
CA MET A 273 -7.18 -2.88 10.82
C MET A 273 -6.00 -2.02 10.34
N VAL A 274 -5.72 -0.90 11.02
CA VAL A 274 -4.81 0.13 10.49
C VAL A 274 -3.58 0.38 11.36
N ASP A 275 -3.57 -0.05 12.63
CA ASP A 275 -2.40 0.07 13.49
C ASP A 275 -1.39 -1.04 13.18
N PRO A 276 -0.17 -0.73 12.72
CA PRO A 276 0.84 -1.74 12.46
C PRO A 276 1.19 -2.61 13.67
N TYR A 277 1.01 -2.10 14.88
CA TYR A 277 1.21 -2.87 16.11
C TYR A 277 0.29 -4.09 16.20
N SER A 278 -0.89 -4.03 15.61
CA SER A 278 -1.81 -5.17 15.49
C SER A 278 -1.24 -6.32 14.65
N TYR A 279 -0.28 -6.02 13.78
CA TYR A 279 0.40 -6.97 12.89
C TYR A 279 1.84 -7.30 13.31
N ARG A 280 2.28 -6.91 14.50
CA ARG A 280 3.69 -7.02 14.95
C ARG A 280 4.26 -8.43 14.84
N GLU A 281 3.44 -9.46 15.05
CA GLU A 281 3.87 -10.86 14.95
C GLU A 281 4.06 -11.31 13.49
N LYS A 282 3.41 -10.64 12.53
CA LYS A 282 3.50 -10.91 11.09
C LYS A 282 4.61 -10.10 10.42
N ILE A 283 4.93 -8.92 10.94
CA ILE A 283 5.97 -8.04 10.39
C ILE A 283 7.34 -8.46 10.95
N THR A 284 7.87 -9.58 10.47
CA THR A 284 9.10 -10.20 10.97
C THR A 284 10.38 -9.79 10.24
N MET A 285 10.26 -9.19 9.04
CA MET A 285 11.40 -8.76 8.24
C MET A 285 12.21 -7.64 8.93
N PRO A 286 13.52 -7.47 8.60
CA PRO A 286 14.33 -6.35 9.06
C PRO A 286 13.66 -4.99 8.84
N LYS A 287 13.80 -4.12 9.83
CA LYS A 287 13.22 -2.77 9.85
C LYS A 287 14.27 -1.73 10.20
N MET A 288 14.27 -0.62 9.46
CA MET A 288 15.05 0.58 9.80
C MET A 288 14.07 1.74 9.99
N LEU A 289 13.98 2.25 11.21
CA LEU A 289 13.06 3.33 11.56
C LEU A 289 13.78 4.66 11.51
N PHE A 290 13.18 5.64 10.85
CA PHE A 290 13.63 7.03 10.88
C PHE A 290 12.56 7.84 11.62
N MET A 291 12.92 8.33 12.81
CA MET A 291 12.02 9.08 13.68
C MET A 291 12.57 10.48 13.88
N GLU A 292 11.68 11.45 14.06
CA GLU A 292 12.04 12.80 14.49
C GLU A 292 11.79 12.95 15.99
N THR A 293 12.51 13.90 16.62
CA THR A 293 12.39 14.14 18.06
C THR A 293 11.12 14.89 18.44
N ASN A 294 10.46 15.51 17.47
CA ASN A 294 9.25 16.33 17.66
C ASN A 294 8.08 15.82 16.81
N ASP A 295 8.12 14.57 16.38
CA ASP A 295 7.08 13.94 15.54
C ASP A 295 5.89 13.47 16.39
#